data_7297f9a0e6c3663b0cc1f95239ed2aed
#
_entry.id   7297f9a0e6c3663b0cc1f95239ed2aed
#
_cell.length_a   1.000
_cell.length_b   1.000
_cell.length_c   1.000
_cell.angle_alpha   90.00
_cell.angle_beta   90.00
_cell.angle_gamma   90.00
#
_symmetry.space_group_name_H-M   'P 1'
#
loop_
_entity.id
_entity.type
_entity.pdbx_description
1 polymer ?
#
loop_
_entity_poly.entity_id
_entity_poly.type
_entity_poly.pdbx_seq_one_letter_code
_entity_poly.pdbx_strand_id
1 'polypeptide(L)'
;MCIRDRVSWLDRSIYEQYIADSGIRYVCDQTYETLAAAEAAVVTSGTATLETALLNVPEVVVYRTLWFQVKLQPYVLKVPYVSLVNLNLGRESVVEIIQSDLDITRAERELRAILTGGEKRERMLRDFAELQAVIGAPGASDRFAARMVELLKKQVR
;
A
#
# COMPACT_ATOMS: atom_id res chain seq x y z
N MET A 1 -18.67 -6.63 -3.91
CA MET A 1 -18.02 -7.88 -4.34
C MET A 1 -16.56 -7.81 -3.87
N CYS A 2 -16.08 -8.84 -3.15
CA CYS A 2 -14.67 -8.92 -2.76
C CYS A 2 -13.90 -9.75 -3.79
N ILE A 3 -12.73 -9.24 -4.18
CA ILE A 3 -11.79 -9.92 -5.07
C ILE A 3 -10.43 -9.97 -4.37
N ARG A 4 -9.74 -11.09 -4.48
CA ARG A 4 -8.37 -11.29 -4.02
C ARG A 4 -7.49 -11.59 -5.21
N ASP A 5 -6.44 -10.80 -5.42
CA ASP A 5 -5.37 -11.17 -6.33
C ASP A 5 -4.37 -12.10 -5.63
N ARG A 6 -3.96 -13.15 -6.32
CA ARG A 6 -2.95 -14.11 -5.87
C ARG A 6 -1.77 -14.15 -6.84
N VAL A 7 -0.62 -14.50 -6.33
CA VAL A 7 0.55 -14.73 -7.17
C VAL A 7 0.58 -16.15 -7.71
N SER A 8 1.00 -16.33 -8.96
CA SER A 8 1.00 -17.63 -9.67
C SER A 8 1.92 -18.68 -9.05
N TRP A 9 3.02 -18.25 -8.42
CA TRP A 9 4.02 -19.13 -7.82
C TRP A 9 3.61 -19.72 -6.45
N LEU A 10 2.55 -19.21 -5.81
CA LEU A 10 1.97 -19.81 -4.60
C LEU A 10 0.87 -20.79 -4.96
N ASP A 11 0.89 -21.97 -4.32
CA ASP A 11 -0.12 -22.98 -4.53
C ASP A 11 -1.53 -22.47 -4.20
N ARG A 12 -2.48 -22.83 -5.04
CA ARG A 12 -3.89 -22.45 -4.90
C ARG A 12 -4.48 -22.89 -3.56
N SER A 13 -4.10 -24.05 -3.06
CA SER A 13 -4.61 -24.62 -1.82
C SER A 13 -4.35 -23.74 -0.59
N ILE A 14 -3.24 -22.95 -0.61
CA ILE A 14 -2.92 -22.01 0.46
C ILE A 14 -3.99 -20.93 0.57
N TYR A 15 -4.54 -20.48 -0.54
CA TYR A 15 -5.61 -19.49 -0.54
C TYR A 15 -6.95 -20.11 -0.23
N GLU A 16 -7.25 -21.26 -0.80
CA GLU A 16 -8.55 -21.94 -0.65
C GLU A 16 -8.88 -22.27 0.79
N GLN A 17 -7.90 -22.64 1.62
CA GLN A 17 -8.11 -22.88 3.05
C GLN A 17 -8.65 -21.65 3.82
N TYR A 18 -8.44 -20.45 3.29
CA TYR A 18 -8.88 -19.21 3.95
C TYR A 18 -10.12 -18.59 3.30
N ILE A 19 -10.36 -18.88 2.02
CA ILE A 19 -11.41 -18.21 1.26
C ILE A 19 -12.53 -19.16 0.79
N ALA A 20 -12.35 -20.48 1.00
CA ALA A 20 -13.43 -21.45 0.75
C ALA A 20 -14.71 -20.96 1.38
N ASP A 21 -15.85 -21.07 0.99
CA ASP A 21 -17.14 -20.65 1.57
C ASP A 21 -17.30 -19.14 1.90
N SER A 22 -16.28 -18.31 1.65
CA SER A 22 -16.34 -16.87 1.97
C SER A 22 -17.06 -16.02 0.91
N GLY A 23 -17.33 -16.58 -0.27
CA GLY A 23 -17.84 -15.82 -1.42
C GLY A 23 -16.83 -14.86 -2.05
N ILE A 24 -15.58 -14.87 -1.59
CA ILE A 24 -14.48 -14.08 -2.17
C ILE A 24 -14.06 -14.71 -3.48
N ARG A 25 -14.04 -13.92 -4.55
CA ARG A 25 -13.42 -14.32 -5.81
C ARG A 25 -11.93 -14.07 -5.77
N TYR A 26 -11.16 -14.92 -6.41
CA TYR A 26 -9.75 -14.65 -6.60
C TYR A 26 -9.38 -14.72 -8.08
N VAL A 27 -8.43 -13.88 -8.46
CA VAL A 27 -7.78 -13.80 -9.75
C VAL A 27 -6.29 -14.15 -9.58
N CYS A 28 -5.55 -14.23 -10.64
CA CYS A 28 -4.14 -14.58 -10.60
C CYS A 28 -3.33 -13.60 -11.43
N ASP A 29 -2.35 -12.95 -10.80
CA ASP A 29 -1.43 -12.00 -11.45
C ASP A 29 -2.16 -10.88 -12.23
N GLN A 30 -3.27 -10.37 -11.66
CA GLN A 30 -4.10 -9.30 -12.22
C GLN A 30 -4.24 -8.15 -11.22
N THR A 31 -3.14 -7.75 -10.58
CA THR A 31 -3.15 -6.75 -9.51
C THR A 31 -3.67 -5.40 -10.01
N TYR A 32 -3.15 -4.92 -11.14
CA TYR A 32 -3.51 -3.60 -11.66
C TYR A 32 -4.95 -3.55 -12.18
N GLU A 33 -5.41 -4.59 -12.87
CA GLU A 33 -6.79 -4.70 -13.34
C GLU A 33 -7.76 -4.79 -12.17
N THR A 34 -7.37 -5.54 -11.13
CA THR A 34 -8.18 -5.68 -9.90
C THR A 34 -8.26 -4.35 -9.16
N LEU A 35 -7.15 -3.62 -9.02
CA LEU A 35 -7.12 -2.30 -8.39
C LEU A 35 -7.90 -1.28 -9.21
N ALA A 36 -7.76 -1.26 -10.53
CA ALA A 36 -8.50 -0.34 -11.40
C ALA A 36 -10.02 -0.51 -11.31
N ALA A 37 -10.48 -1.72 -10.98
CA ALA A 37 -11.91 -2.03 -10.79
C ALA A 37 -12.35 -1.90 -9.32
N ALA A 38 -11.44 -1.65 -8.38
CA ALA A 38 -11.74 -1.64 -6.96
C ALA A 38 -12.28 -0.28 -6.50
N GLU A 39 -13.29 -0.31 -5.66
CA GLU A 39 -13.80 0.87 -4.95
C GLU A 39 -12.92 1.24 -3.76
N ALA A 40 -12.39 0.26 -3.08
CA ALA A 40 -11.43 0.39 -1.97
C ALA A 40 -10.63 -0.91 -1.82
N ALA A 41 -9.47 -0.85 -1.16
CA ALA A 41 -8.59 -1.98 -0.97
C ALA A 41 -8.15 -2.16 0.49
N VAL A 42 -7.89 -3.41 0.86
CA VAL A 42 -7.12 -3.75 2.06
C VAL A 42 -5.75 -4.25 1.58
N VAL A 43 -4.70 -3.54 1.94
CA VAL A 43 -3.37 -3.74 1.39
C VAL A 43 -2.37 -4.09 2.50
N THR A 44 -1.55 -5.09 2.26
CA THR A 44 -0.43 -5.37 3.17
C THR A 44 0.68 -4.33 2.94
N SER A 45 1.25 -3.81 4.05
CA SER A 45 2.32 -2.81 3.96
C SER A 45 3.48 -3.28 3.06
N GLY A 46 3.95 -2.37 2.21
CA GLY A 46 5.00 -2.58 1.22
C GLY A 46 4.82 -1.62 0.04
N THR A 47 5.46 -1.91 -1.09
CA THR A 47 5.31 -1.13 -2.33
C THR A 47 3.88 -1.12 -2.86
N ALA A 48 3.11 -2.16 -2.56
CA ALA A 48 1.71 -2.28 -2.96
C ALA A 48 0.85 -1.12 -2.46
N THR A 49 1.15 -0.54 -1.29
CA THR A 49 0.43 0.65 -0.78
C THR A 49 0.63 1.85 -1.70
N LEU A 50 1.85 2.06 -2.17
CA LEU A 50 2.15 3.15 -3.08
C LEU A 50 1.48 2.95 -4.45
N GLU A 51 1.52 1.74 -4.97
CA GLU A 51 0.89 1.38 -6.24
C GLU A 51 -0.63 1.59 -6.19
N THR A 52 -1.27 1.17 -5.10
CA THR A 52 -2.71 1.36 -4.85
C THR A 52 -3.08 2.85 -4.81
N ALA A 53 -2.30 3.65 -4.08
CA ALA A 53 -2.53 5.09 -3.99
C ALA A 53 -2.32 5.82 -5.33
N LEU A 54 -1.31 5.41 -6.12
CA LEU A 54 -1.05 5.97 -7.46
C LEU A 54 -2.17 5.65 -8.46
N LEU A 55 -2.88 4.55 -8.25
CA LEU A 55 -4.08 4.21 -9.02
C LEU A 55 -5.36 4.88 -8.47
N ASN A 56 -5.24 5.78 -7.48
CA ASN A 56 -6.36 6.48 -6.84
C ASN A 56 -7.38 5.53 -6.19
N VAL A 57 -6.94 4.38 -5.66
CA VAL A 57 -7.78 3.45 -4.94
C VAL A 57 -7.63 3.67 -3.44
N PRO A 58 -8.66 4.14 -2.72
CA PRO A 58 -8.61 4.27 -1.27
C PRO A 58 -8.30 2.95 -0.58
N GLU A 59 -7.46 3.01 0.45
CA GLU A 59 -6.95 1.81 1.07
C GLU A 59 -6.89 1.86 2.60
N VAL A 60 -6.97 0.68 3.19
CA VAL A 60 -6.61 0.43 4.60
C VAL A 60 -5.37 -0.47 4.59
N VAL A 61 -4.33 -0.03 5.28
CA VAL A 61 -3.07 -0.77 5.34
C VAL A 61 -3.09 -1.70 6.54
N VAL A 62 -2.81 -2.97 6.30
CA VAL A 62 -2.67 -3.99 7.34
C VAL A 62 -1.23 -4.50 7.37
N TYR A 63 -0.68 -4.66 8.57
CA TYR A 63 0.67 -5.16 8.71
C TYR A 63 0.78 -6.12 9.88
N ARG A 64 1.18 -7.36 9.59
CA ARG A 64 1.44 -8.37 10.60
C ARG A 64 2.92 -8.74 10.59
N THR A 65 3.55 -8.60 11.75
CA THR A 65 4.96 -8.93 11.95
C THR A 65 5.15 -9.74 13.24
N LEU A 66 6.34 -10.19 13.52
CA LEU A 66 6.61 -10.93 14.76
C LEU A 66 6.54 -9.99 15.97
N TRP A 67 5.91 -10.43 17.05
CA TRP A 67 5.61 -9.62 18.24
C TRP A 67 6.84 -8.89 18.82
N PHE A 68 8.02 -9.50 18.74
CA PHE A 68 9.26 -8.89 19.23
C PHE A 68 9.73 -7.73 18.33
N GLN A 69 9.43 -7.75 17.03
CA GLN A 69 9.75 -6.66 16.11
C GLN A 69 8.93 -5.41 16.44
N VAL A 70 7.65 -5.56 16.81
CA VAL A 70 6.82 -4.45 17.26
C VAL A 70 7.41 -3.82 18.53
N LYS A 71 7.90 -4.65 19.46
CA LYS A 71 8.49 -4.18 20.74
C LYS A 71 9.85 -3.50 20.56
N LEU A 72 10.63 -3.90 19.53
CA LEU A 72 11.92 -3.30 19.18
C LEU A 72 11.78 -2.08 18.24
N GLN A 73 10.67 -1.96 17.54
CA GLN A 73 10.43 -0.88 16.57
C GLN A 73 10.73 0.52 17.13
N PRO A 74 10.27 0.93 18.35
CA PRO A 74 10.56 2.26 18.87
C PRO A 74 12.05 2.54 19.09
N TYR A 75 12.85 1.48 19.28
CA TYR A 75 14.29 1.59 19.53
C TYR A 75 15.15 1.53 18.26
N VAL A 76 14.66 0.87 17.22
CA VAL A 76 15.40 0.60 15.97
C VAL A 76 14.94 1.46 14.82
N LEU A 77 13.62 1.67 14.69
CA LEU A 77 13.03 2.45 13.61
C LEU A 77 12.46 3.75 14.16
N LYS A 78 13.10 4.86 13.87
CA LYS A 78 12.62 6.22 14.20
C LYS A 78 11.59 6.75 13.18
N VAL A 79 10.90 5.86 12.47
CA VAL A 79 9.88 6.26 11.48
C VAL A 79 8.49 6.10 12.07
N PRO A 80 7.63 7.12 11.97
CA PRO A 80 6.30 7.10 12.59
C PRO A 80 5.28 6.23 11.84
N TYR A 81 5.56 5.84 10.60
CA TYR A 81 4.65 5.14 9.70
C TYR A 81 5.29 3.91 9.08
N VAL A 82 4.44 2.98 8.64
CA VAL A 82 4.85 1.71 7.99
C VAL A 82 4.55 1.71 6.49
N SER A 83 3.50 2.41 6.07
CA SER A 83 3.16 2.55 4.65
C SER A 83 4.02 3.61 3.95
N LEU A 84 4.36 3.34 2.69
CA LEU A 84 5.08 4.31 1.87
C LEU A 84 4.26 5.56 1.58
N VAL A 85 2.93 5.47 1.61
CA VAL A 85 2.04 6.63 1.43
C VAL A 85 2.23 7.63 2.56
N ASN A 86 2.07 7.18 3.81
CA ASN A 86 2.21 8.05 4.99
C ASN A 86 3.64 8.56 5.16
N LEU A 87 4.64 7.73 4.85
CA LEU A 87 6.05 8.12 4.90
C LEU A 87 6.38 9.24 3.91
N ASN A 88 5.90 9.16 2.67
CA ASN A 88 6.15 10.19 1.67
C ASN A 88 5.40 11.50 1.96
N LEU A 89 4.20 11.41 2.52
CA LEU A 89 3.40 12.58 2.89
C LEU A 89 3.79 13.17 4.25
N GLY A 90 4.54 12.44 5.09
CA GLY A 90 4.91 12.85 6.44
C GLY A 90 3.71 12.95 7.41
N ARG A 91 2.56 12.39 7.06
CA ARG A 91 1.33 12.39 7.85
C ARG A 91 0.48 11.15 7.59
N GLU A 92 -0.49 10.89 8.49
CA GLU A 92 -1.46 9.82 8.31
C GLU A 92 -2.51 10.20 7.25
N SER A 93 -2.36 9.67 6.06
CA SER A 93 -3.33 9.72 4.97
C SER A 93 -4.15 8.42 4.91
N VAL A 94 -3.48 7.29 5.01
CA VAL A 94 -4.09 5.96 5.07
C VAL A 94 -3.99 5.38 6.48
N VAL A 95 -5.03 4.70 6.94
CA VAL A 95 -5.02 4.06 8.26
C VAL A 95 -4.14 2.83 8.24
N GLU A 96 -3.22 2.75 9.20
CA GLU A 96 -2.36 1.60 9.41
C GLU A 96 -2.86 0.78 10.61
N ILE A 97 -3.16 -0.49 10.37
CA ILE A 97 -3.58 -1.44 11.40
C ILE A 97 -2.44 -2.44 11.61
N ILE A 98 -1.69 -2.22 12.67
CA ILE A 98 -0.49 -3.01 12.97
C ILE A 98 -0.85 -4.05 14.03
N GLN A 99 -0.35 -5.22 13.89
CA GLN A 99 -0.45 -6.47 14.65
C GLN A 99 -1.26 -6.49 15.96
N SER A 100 -0.91 -5.68 16.96
CA SER A 100 -1.60 -5.61 18.26
C SER A 100 -3.01 -5.06 18.14
N ASP A 101 -3.25 -4.27 17.09
CA ASP A 101 -4.51 -3.61 16.79
C ASP A 101 -5.22 -4.24 15.57
N LEU A 102 -4.77 -5.43 15.13
CA LEU A 102 -5.41 -6.15 14.05
C LEU A 102 -6.76 -6.72 14.51
N ASP A 103 -7.64 -5.81 14.86
CA ASP A 103 -9.04 -6.09 15.11
C ASP A 103 -9.78 -6.06 13.77
N ILE A 104 -10.35 -7.19 13.40
CA ILE A 104 -11.15 -7.34 12.17
C ILE A 104 -12.27 -6.30 12.16
N THR A 105 -12.88 -6.02 13.30
CA THR A 105 -13.94 -5.02 13.47
C THR A 105 -13.42 -3.62 13.15
N ARG A 106 -12.20 -3.28 13.57
CA ARG A 106 -11.56 -2.02 13.23
C ARG A 106 -11.28 -1.95 11.72
N ALA A 107 -10.70 -3.00 11.14
CA ALA A 107 -10.42 -3.05 9.71
C ALA A 107 -11.69 -2.88 8.86
N GLU A 108 -12.77 -3.55 9.24
CA GLU A 108 -14.06 -3.41 8.58
C GLU A 108 -14.62 -1.98 8.69
N ARG A 109 -14.59 -1.39 9.87
CA ARG A 109 -15.06 -0.02 10.09
C ARG A 109 -14.28 0.98 9.25
N GLU A 110 -12.94 0.87 9.23
CA GLU A 110 -12.08 1.76 8.46
C GLU A 110 -12.28 1.58 6.95
N LEU A 111 -12.44 0.34 6.50
CA LEU A 111 -12.77 0.06 5.10
C LEU A 111 -14.13 0.64 4.70
N ARG A 112 -15.16 0.48 5.53
CA ARG A 112 -16.48 1.08 5.26
C ARG A 112 -16.43 2.60 5.20
N ALA A 113 -15.59 3.24 5.99
CA ALA A 113 -15.46 4.69 6.03
C ALA A 113 -14.82 5.30 4.78
N ILE A 114 -14.14 4.48 3.96
CA ILE A 114 -13.50 4.91 2.70
C ILE A 114 -14.24 4.42 1.45
N LEU A 115 -15.37 3.75 1.61
CA LEU A 115 -16.26 3.44 0.49
C LEU A 115 -16.92 4.73 -0.06
N THR A 116 -17.63 4.60 -1.17
CA THR A 116 -18.23 5.73 -1.91
C THR A 116 -19.03 6.68 -1.02
N GLY A 117 -18.81 7.99 -1.20
CA GLY A 117 -19.57 9.07 -0.57
C GLY A 117 -19.10 9.49 0.83
N GLY A 118 -17.98 8.95 1.32
CA GLY A 118 -17.45 9.33 2.64
C GLY A 118 -16.43 10.47 2.59
N GLU A 119 -16.50 11.41 3.55
CA GLU A 119 -15.54 12.51 3.70
C GLU A 119 -14.09 11.99 3.83
N LYS A 120 -13.91 10.85 4.52
CA LYS A 120 -12.61 10.21 4.68
C LYS A 120 -12.02 9.77 3.34
N ARG A 121 -12.86 9.24 2.44
CA ARG A 121 -12.46 8.90 1.08
C ARG A 121 -12.00 10.13 0.30
N GLU A 122 -12.77 11.21 0.33
CA GLU A 122 -12.43 12.42 -0.42
C GLU A 122 -11.11 13.04 0.07
N ARG A 123 -10.87 13.05 1.39
CA ARG A 123 -9.61 13.49 1.96
C ARG A 123 -8.46 12.63 1.45
N MET A 124 -8.60 11.32 1.49
CA MET A 124 -7.57 10.37 1.04
C MET A 124 -7.24 10.55 -0.44
N LEU A 125 -8.24 10.75 -1.30
CA LEU A 125 -8.01 11.02 -2.73
C LEU A 125 -7.28 12.35 -2.98
N ARG A 126 -7.56 13.39 -2.19
CA ARG A 126 -6.77 14.64 -2.24
C ARG A 126 -5.32 14.42 -1.82
N ASP A 127 -5.10 13.64 -0.77
CA ASP A 127 -3.77 13.27 -0.31
C ASP A 127 -3.01 12.45 -1.37
N PHE A 128 -3.70 11.57 -2.12
CA PHE A 128 -3.09 10.82 -3.22
C PHE A 128 -2.67 11.71 -4.39
N ALA A 129 -3.45 12.76 -4.70
CA ALA A 129 -3.04 13.73 -5.70
C ALA A 129 -1.77 14.50 -5.27
N GLU A 130 -1.64 14.85 -3.99
CA GLU A 130 -0.41 15.43 -3.44
C GLU A 130 0.76 14.44 -3.51
N LEU A 131 0.53 13.17 -3.15
CA LEU A 131 1.53 12.10 -3.25
C LEU A 131 2.06 11.94 -4.67
N GLN A 132 1.20 11.97 -5.68
CA GLN A 132 1.60 11.91 -7.09
C GLN A 132 2.53 13.07 -7.46
N ALA A 133 2.27 14.27 -6.95
CA ALA A 133 3.13 15.43 -7.16
C ALA A 133 4.49 15.29 -6.47
N VAL A 134 4.53 14.71 -5.26
CA VAL A 134 5.77 14.45 -4.50
C VAL A 134 6.63 13.40 -5.18
N ILE A 135 6.04 12.31 -5.66
CA ILE A 135 6.76 11.22 -6.33
C ILE A 135 7.28 11.68 -7.70
N GLY A 136 6.56 12.55 -8.36
CA GLY A 136 6.94 13.16 -9.62
C GLY A 136 6.65 12.29 -10.86
N ALA A 137 7.08 12.80 -12.00
CA ALA A 137 6.82 12.21 -13.30
C ALA A 137 7.64 10.92 -13.56
N PRO A 138 7.19 10.03 -14.45
CA PRO A 138 7.94 8.89 -14.97
C PRO A 138 9.35 9.28 -15.47
N GLY A 139 10.25 8.30 -15.60
CA GLY A 139 11.61 8.51 -16.09
C GLY A 139 12.64 8.79 -14.98
N ALA A 140 12.37 8.41 -13.74
CA ALA A 140 13.32 8.56 -12.63
C ALA A 140 14.63 7.83 -12.90
N SER A 141 14.60 6.63 -13.48
CA SER A 141 15.78 5.85 -13.84
C SER A 141 16.67 6.58 -14.84
N ASP A 142 16.10 7.20 -15.87
CA ASP A 142 16.85 7.94 -16.89
C ASP A 142 17.50 9.19 -16.30
N ARG A 143 16.74 9.94 -15.47
CA ARG A 143 17.28 11.10 -14.76
C ARG A 143 18.41 10.73 -13.82
N PHE A 144 18.27 9.62 -13.10
CA PHE A 144 19.28 9.12 -12.19
C PHE A 144 20.54 8.67 -12.95
N ALA A 145 20.39 7.90 -14.03
CA ALA A 145 21.50 7.46 -14.86
C ALA A 145 22.25 8.65 -15.47
N ALA A 146 21.53 9.63 -16.01
CA ALA A 146 22.14 10.85 -16.53
C ALA A 146 22.95 11.61 -15.45
N ARG A 147 22.40 11.71 -14.24
CA ARG A 147 23.07 12.36 -13.12
C ARG A 147 24.33 11.60 -12.66
N MET A 148 24.28 10.28 -12.62
CA MET A 148 25.45 9.45 -12.31
C MET A 148 26.58 9.68 -13.33
N VAL A 149 26.27 9.65 -14.62
CA VAL A 149 27.26 9.90 -15.69
C VAL A 149 27.87 11.30 -15.58
N GLU A 150 27.06 12.32 -15.29
CA GLU A 150 27.56 13.69 -15.07
C GLU A 150 28.55 13.77 -13.90
N LEU A 151 28.20 13.13 -12.77
CA LEU A 151 29.07 13.11 -11.58
C LEU A 151 30.40 12.38 -11.85
N LEU A 152 30.34 11.23 -12.53
CA LEU A 152 31.56 10.49 -12.92
C LEU A 152 32.48 11.33 -13.82
N LYS A 153 31.93 12.05 -14.81
CA LYS A 153 32.70 12.93 -15.68
C LYS A 153 33.39 14.08 -14.93
N LYS A 154 32.79 14.53 -13.80
CA LYS A 154 33.39 15.57 -12.95
C LYS A 154 34.53 15.05 -12.06
N GLN A 155 34.50 13.77 -11.69
CA GLN A 155 35.57 13.17 -10.88
C GLN A 155 36.82 12.75 -11.68
N VAL A 156 36.68 12.57 -12.99
CA VAL A 156 37.80 12.16 -13.88
C VAL A 156 38.59 13.36 -14.45
N ARG A 157 38.14 14.57 -14.13
CA ARG A 157 38.92 15.82 -14.41
C ARG A 157 39.64 16.32 -13.16
#